data_fe32bd1ebcd38bbbbafe4f5ce61a8296
#
_entry.id   fe32bd1ebcd38bbbbafe4f5ce61a8296
#
_cell.length_a   1.000
_cell.length_b   1.000
_cell.length_c   1.000
_cell.angle_alpha   90.00
_cell.angle_beta   90.00
_cell.angle_gamma   90.00
#
_symmetry.space_group_name_H-M   'P 1'
#
loop_
_entity.id
_entity.type
_entity.pdbx_description
1 polymer ?
#
loop_
_entity_poly.entity_id
_entity_poly.type
_entity_poly.pdbx_seq_one_letter_code
_entity_poly.pdbx_strand_id
1 'polypeptide(L)'
;MMSKIKIIQADSPAFIDQVFAIRTEVFVHEQKCLPSEEFDELDAVAQHYLLFENELAVATGRFRKTDKGIKIERIATLSQYRGKGYATELLHHLMEVAQTTYKEANCFYLHAQVSVKPLYEKLGFISYGNTFMEADIVHQAMEKSINA
;
A
#
# COMPACT_ATOMS: atom_id res chain seq x y z
N MET A 1 11.66 25.22 -2.84
CA MET A 1 12.03 24.28 -3.92
C MET A 1 11.19 23.03 -3.80
N MET A 2 10.60 22.61 -4.89
CA MET A 2 9.76 21.41 -4.88
C MET A 2 10.62 20.14 -4.90
N SER A 3 10.23 19.17 -4.07
CA SER A 3 10.88 17.86 -4.07
C SER A 3 10.54 17.11 -5.36
N LYS A 4 11.51 16.39 -5.87
CA LYS A 4 11.34 15.55 -7.06
C LYS A 4 10.88 14.17 -6.63
N ILE A 5 9.72 13.74 -7.14
CA ILE A 5 9.12 12.47 -6.80
C ILE A 5 9.25 11.50 -7.97
N LYS A 6 9.60 10.26 -7.65
CA LYS A 6 9.70 9.18 -8.62
C LYS A 6 9.11 7.92 -8.03
N ILE A 7 8.27 7.23 -8.80
CA ILE A 7 7.67 5.96 -8.38
C ILE A 7 8.13 4.88 -9.33
N ILE A 8 8.68 3.79 -8.78
CA ILE A 8 9.18 2.67 -9.58
C ILE A 8 8.64 1.35 -9.06
N GLN A 9 8.59 0.35 -9.92
CA GLN A 9 8.36 -1.02 -9.49
C GLN A 9 9.64 -1.56 -8.86
N ALA A 10 9.52 -2.15 -7.69
CA ALA A 10 10.66 -2.72 -6.97
C ALA A 10 10.80 -4.19 -7.42
N ASP A 11 11.50 -4.40 -8.52
CA ASP A 11 11.63 -5.70 -9.16
C ASP A 11 13.04 -6.28 -9.12
N SER A 12 13.91 -5.73 -8.28
CA SER A 12 15.26 -6.24 -8.08
C SER A 12 15.52 -6.46 -6.59
N PRO A 13 16.49 -7.33 -6.23
CA PRO A 13 16.80 -7.55 -4.82
C PRO A 13 17.14 -6.26 -4.05
N ALA A 14 17.88 -5.35 -4.67
CA ALA A 14 18.25 -4.09 -4.02
C ALA A 14 17.03 -3.23 -3.72
N PHE A 15 16.06 -3.15 -4.64
CA PHE A 15 14.83 -2.40 -4.41
C PHE A 15 13.93 -3.10 -3.41
N ILE A 16 13.84 -4.42 -3.45
CA ILE A 16 13.05 -5.18 -2.45
C ILE A 16 13.62 -4.97 -1.05
N ASP A 17 14.94 -4.90 -0.90
CA ASP A 17 15.54 -4.58 0.39
C ASP A 17 15.07 -3.22 0.91
N GLN A 18 14.93 -2.24 0.03
CA GLN A 18 14.42 -0.91 0.42
C GLN A 18 12.94 -0.95 0.79
N VAL A 19 12.13 -1.77 0.08
CA VAL A 19 10.73 -2.01 0.45
C VAL A 19 10.66 -2.56 1.87
N PHE A 20 11.43 -3.59 2.16
CA PHE A 20 11.41 -4.24 3.47
C PHE A 20 11.93 -3.32 4.57
N ALA A 21 12.91 -2.47 4.26
CA ALA A 21 13.44 -1.51 5.23
C ALA A 21 12.36 -0.50 5.66
N ILE A 22 11.57 0.01 4.70
CA ILE A 22 10.47 0.94 5.01
C ILE A 22 9.40 0.23 5.83
N ARG A 23 9.01 -0.98 5.44
CA ARG A 23 7.98 -1.75 6.14
C ARG A 23 8.42 -2.11 7.56
N THR A 24 9.67 -2.46 7.74
CA THR A 24 10.22 -2.74 9.06
C THR A 24 10.12 -1.50 9.95
N GLU A 25 10.53 -0.35 9.45
CA GLU A 25 10.48 0.89 10.23
C GLU A 25 9.04 1.26 10.60
N VAL A 26 8.11 1.21 9.66
CA VAL A 26 6.73 1.64 9.89
C VAL A 26 5.93 0.60 10.67
N PHE A 27 5.93 -0.64 10.22
CA PHE A 27 5.03 -1.64 10.79
C PHE A 27 5.62 -2.34 12.02
N VAL A 28 6.92 -2.67 12.00
CA VAL A 28 7.53 -3.40 13.10
C VAL A 28 8.01 -2.44 14.19
N HIS A 29 8.78 -1.43 13.85
CA HIS A 29 9.34 -0.51 14.86
C HIS A 29 8.31 0.49 15.36
N GLU A 30 7.61 1.17 14.48
CA GLU A 30 6.66 2.22 14.86
C GLU A 30 5.33 1.64 15.37
N GLN A 31 4.72 0.70 14.64
CA GLN A 31 3.40 0.15 14.97
C GLN A 31 3.45 -1.13 15.79
N LYS A 32 4.63 -1.66 16.05
CA LYS A 32 4.84 -2.84 16.90
C LYS A 32 4.22 -4.12 16.38
N CYS A 33 4.03 -4.24 15.06
CA CYS A 33 3.62 -5.50 14.46
C CYS A 33 4.74 -6.52 14.58
N LEU A 34 4.38 -7.79 14.75
CA LEU A 34 5.38 -8.85 14.75
C LEU A 34 5.95 -9.05 13.35
N PRO A 35 7.27 -9.27 13.20
CA PRO A 35 7.83 -9.54 11.87
C PRO A 35 7.15 -10.71 11.16
N SER A 36 6.71 -11.74 11.89
CA SER A 36 6.01 -12.88 11.32
C SER A 36 4.63 -12.53 10.79
N GLU A 37 4.02 -11.46 11.26
CA GLU A 37 2.74 -10.97 10.75
C GLU A 37 2.94 -10.02 9.56
N GLU A 38 4.02 -9.25 9.59
CA GLU A 38 4.29 -8.25 8.54
C GLU A 38 4.85 -8.88 7.27
N PHE A 39 5.82 -9.78 7.41
CA PHE A 39 6.47 -10.43 6.27
C PHE A 39 5.85 -11.80 6.06
N ASP A 40 5.22 -12.00 4.92
CA ASP A 40 4.49 -13.22 4.61
C ASP A 40 4.93 -13.78 3.24
N GLU A 41 4.46 -14.98 2.92
CA GLU A 41 4.77 -15.65 1.67
C GLU A 41 4.16 -14.93 0.46
N LEU A 42 3.18 -14.04 0.68
CA LEU A 42 2.53 -13.30 -0.39
C LEU A 42 3.44 -12.23 -0.99
N ASP A 43 4.53 -11.88 -0.31
CA ASP A 43 5.51 -10.96 -0.86
C ASP A 43 6.09 -11.46 -2.18
N ALA A 44 6.23 -12.77 -2.34
CA ALA A 44 6.80 -13.36 -3.54
C ALA A 44 5.88 -13.24 -4.77
N VAL A 45 4.56 -13.14 -4.56
CA VAL A 45 3.58 -13.07 -5.65
C VAL A 45 3.01 -11.67 -5.86
N ALA A 46 3.25 -10.75 -4.93
CA ALA A 46 2.77 -9.37 -5.03
C ALA A 46 3.73 -8.54 -5.88
N GLN A 47 3.19 -7.45 -6.42
CA GLN A 47 4.00 -6.44 -7.10
C GLN A 47 4.26 -5.29 -6.14
N HIS A 48 5.53 -4.97 -5.94
CA HIS A 48 5.97 -3.97 -4.97
C HIS A 48 6.42 -2.69 -5.67
N TYR A 49 6.13 -1.55 -5.03
CA TYR A 49 6.49 -0.25 -5.57
C TYR A 49 7.16 0.59 -4.51
N LEU A 50 8.03 1.49 -4.96
CA LEU A 50 8.72 2.47 -4.12
C LEU A 50 8.46 3.87 -4.63
N LEU A 51 8.21 4.79 -3.72
CA LEU A 51 8.19 6.22 -4.02
C LEU A 51 9.45 6.84 -3.44
N PHE A 52 10.18 7.53 -4.30
CA PHE A 52 11.40 8.26 -3.92
C PHE A 52 11.13 9.75 -3.84
N GLU A 53 11.59 10.38 -2.77
CA GLU A 53 11.70 11.83 -2.72
C GLU A 53 13.17 12.16 -2.99
N ASN A 54 13.43 12.84 -4.10
CA ASN A 54 14.78 13.03 -4.61
C ASN A 54 15.42 11.65 -4.87
N GLU A 55 16.39 11.23 -4.07
CA GLU A 55 17.04 9.92 -4.27
C GLU A 55 16.79 8.96 -3.11
N LEU A 56 15.90 9.33 -2.18
CA LEU A 56 15.63 8.53 -0.99
C LEU A 56 14.29 7.86 -1.09
N ALA A 57 14.25 6.54 -0.91
CA ALA A 57 13.00 5.78 -0.86
C ALA A 57 12.28 6.08 0.46
N VAL A 58 11.06 6.62 0.39
CA VAL A 58 10.32 7.10 1.57
C VAL A 58 8.96 6.48 1.74
N ALA A 59 8.43 5.81 0.72
CA ALA A 59 7.12 5.16 0.80
C ALA A 59 7.10 3.90 -0.05
N THR A 60 6.23 2.96 0.31
CA THR A 60 6.09 1.70 -0.40
C THR A 60 4.65 1.23 -0.36
N GLY A 61 4.30 0.33 -1.28
CA GLY A 61 3.03 -0.36 -1.31
C GLY A 61 3.12 -1.55 -2.23
N ARG A 62 2.20 -2.50 -2.05
CA ARG A 62 2.13 -3.65 -2.95
C ARG A 62 0.68 -3.92 -3.36
N PHE A 63 0.50 -4.60 -4.47
CA PHE A 63 -0.82 -5.13 -4.84
C PHE A 63 -0.67 -6.54 -5.38
N ARG A 64 -1.77 -7.28 -5.32
CA ARG A 64 -1.84 -8.63 -5.86
C ARG A 64 -3.25 -8.92 -6.34
N LYS A 65 -3.37 -9.82 -7.30
CA LYS A 65 -4.66 -10.28 -7.80
C LYS A 65 -5.20 -11.38 -6.91
N THR A 66 -6.49 -11.29 -6.57
CA THR A 66 -7.20 -12.33 -5.81
C THR A 66 -8.51 -12.65 -6.53
N ASP A 67 -9.26 -13.63 -6.02
CA ASP A 67 -10.55 -13.98 -6.60
C ASP A 67 -11.55 -12.82 -6.53
N LYS A 68 -11.44 -11.97 -5.51
CA LYS A 68 -12.33 -10.81 -5.36
C LYS A 68 -11.95 -9.68 -6.31
N GLY A 69 -10.67 -9.47 -6.56
CA GLY A 69 -10.19 -8.36 -7.36
C GLY A 69 -8.73 -8.06 -7.08
N ILE A 70 -8.37 -6.80 -7.11
CA ILE A 70 -7.00 -6.38 -6.82
C ILE A 70 -6.93 -5.92 -5.37
N LYS A 71 -6.13 -6.61 -4.56
CA LYS A 71 -5.91 -6.23 -3.16
C LYS A 71 -4.68 -5.36 -3.04
N ILE A 72 -4.86 -4.18 -2.45
CA ILE A 72 -3.78 -3.25 -2.15
C ILE A 72 -3.40 -3.45 -0.68
N GLU A 73 -2.10 -3.59 -0.43
CA GLU A 73 -1.60 -3.94 0.91
C GLU A 73 -0.28 -3.22 1.19
N ARG A 74 0.05 -3.11 2.46
CA ARG A 74 1.35 -2.66 2.93
C ARG A 74 1.72 -1.25 2.46
N ILE A 75 0.74 -0.36 2.47
CA ILE A 75 1.00 1.06 2.19
C ILE A 75 1.68 1.66 3.41
N ALA A 76 2.88 2.18 3.22
CA ALA A 76 3.66 2.74 4.32
C ALA A 76 4.46 3.95 3.85
N THR A 77 4.49 5.00 4.67
CA THR A 77 5.31 6.18 4.46
C THR A 77 6.13 6.42 5.72
N LEU A 78 7.42 6.66 5.56
CA LEU A 78 8.28 7.00 6.69
C LEU A 78 7.75 8.26 7.39
N SER A 79 7.82 8.29 8.73
CA SER A 79 7.16 9.33 9.53
C SER A 79 7.55 10.76 9.14
N GLN A 80 8.84 10.99 8.84
CA GLN A 80 9.32 12.34 8.48
C GLN A 80 8.80 12.82 7.13
N TYR A 81 8.21 11.93 6.33
CA TYR A 81 7.77 12.25 4.96
C TYR A 81 6.24 12.21 4.82
N ARG A 82 5.52 12.13 5.95
CA ARG A 82 4.06 12.17 5.96
C ARG A 82 3.54 13.59 5.82
N GLY A 83 2.28 13.69 5.40
CA GLY A 83 1.63 15.00 5.23
C GLY A 83 1.99 15.71 3.95
N LYS A 84 2.66 15.03 3.02
CA LYS A 84 3.06 15.59 1.72
C LYS A 84 2.26 15.01 0.55
N GLY A 85 1.29 14.14 0.83
CA GLY A 85 0.47 13.53 -0.22
C GLY A 85 1.11 12.33 -0.91
N TYR A 86 2.18 11.78 -0.38
CA TYR A 86 2.90 10.69 -1.03
C TYR A 86 2.11 9.39 -1.08
N ALA A 87 1.35 9.08 -0.02
CA ALA A 87 0.50 7.88 -0.04
C ALA A 87 -0.56 7.98 -1.13
N THR A 88 -1.16 9.15 -1.32
CA THR A 88 -2.14 9.40 -2.37
C THR A 88 -1.51 9.22 -3.75
N GLU A 89 -0.34 9.80 -3.97
CA GLU A 89 0.41 9.67 -5.23
C GLU A 89 0.72 8.20 -5.53
N LEU A 90 1.22 7.49 -4.53
CA LEU A 90 1.57 6.09 -4.67
C LEU A 90 0.32 5.24 -4.97
N LEU A 91 -0.78 5.48 -4.26
CA LEU A 91 -2.02 4.74 -4.47
C LEU A 91 -2.58 4.95 -5.88
N HIS A 92 -2.56 6.19 -6.40
CA HIS A 92 -2.98 6.45 -7.77
C HIS A 92 -2.14 5.66 -8.76
N HIS A 93 -0.82 5.63 -8.55
CA HIS A 93 0.08 4.89 -9.42
C HIS A 93 -0.19 3.39 -9.39
N LEU A 94 -0.34 2.83 -8.18
CA LEU A 94 -0.64 1.40 -8.01
C LEU A 94 -1.94 1.03 -8.71
N MET A 95 -2.99 1.82 -8.52
CA MET A 95 -4.29 1.54 -9.13
C MET A 95 -4.22 1.60 -10.66
N GLU A 96 -3.50 2.57 -11.21
CA GLU A 96 -3.33 2.71 -12.65
C GLU A 96 -2.59 1.51 -13.24
N VAL A 97 -1.46 1.12 -12.64
CA VAL A 97 -0.67 -0.02 -13.13
C VAL A 97 -1.46 -1.32 -12.97
N ALA A 98 -2.11 -1.51 -11.82
CA ALA A 98 -2.86 -2.73 -11.54
C ALA A 98 -4.02 -2.91 -12.52
N GLN A 99 -4.71 -1.84 -12.85
CA GLN A 99 -5.82 -1.86 -13.78
C GLN A 99 -5.36 -2.23 -15.20
N THR A 100 -4.20 -1.76 -15.60
CA THR A 100 -3.59 -2.12 -16.88
C THR A 100 -3.11 -3.57 -16.87
N THR A 101 -2.56 -4.03 -15.76
CA THR A 101 -2.04 -5.39 -15.63
C THR A 101 -3.15 -6.42 -15.56
N TYR A 102 -4.21 -6.13 -14.80
CA TYR A 102 -5.33 -7.05 -14.56
C TYR A 102 -6.63 -6.47 -15.11
N LYS A 103 -6.74 -6.46 -16.42
CA LYS A 103 -7.83 -5.77 -17.14
C LYS A 103 -9.22 -6.31 -16.82
N GLU A 104 -9.31 -7.55 -16.34
CA GLU A 104 -10.58 -8.18 -16.02
C GLU A 104 -11.03 -7.98 -14.58
N ALA A 105 -10.20 -7.37 -13.75
CA ALA A 105 -10.55 -7.15 -12.35
C ALA A 105 -11.68 -6.12 -12.24
N ASN A 106 -12.62 -6.39 -11.33
CA ASN A 106 -13.83 -5.57 -11.16
C ASN A 106 -13.70 -4.56 -10.03
N CYS A 107 -12.78 -4.75 -9.11
CA CYS A 107 -12.64 -3.83 -7.99
C CYS A 107 -11.23 -3.84 -7.43
N PHE A 108 -10.89 -2.73 -6.79
CA PHE A 108 -9.81 -2.64 -5.82
C PHE A 108 -10.40 -2.85 -4.44
N TYR A 109 -9.69 -3.51 -3.54
CA TYR A 109 -10.09 -3.59 -2.15
C TYR A 109 -8.88 -3.63 -1.24
N LEU A 110 -9.11 -3.33 0.03
CA LEU A 110 -8.04 -3.28 1.00
C LEU A 110 -8.61 -3.40 2.42
N HIS A 111 -7.72 -3.66 3.36
CA HIS A 111 -8.02 -3.64 4.78
C HIS A 111 -7.32 -2.40 5.36
N ALA A 112 -8.10 -1.34 5.59
CA ALA A 112 -7.56 -0.08 6.08
C ALA A 112 -7.51 -0.08 7.60
N GLN A 113 -6.39 0.36 8.17
CA GLN A 113 -6.41 0.74 9.58
C GLN A 113 -7.44 1.85 9.74
N VAL A 114 -8.31 1.76 10.74
CA VAL A 114 -9.42 2.70 10.90
C VAL A 114 -8.95 4.15 10.94
N SER A 115 -7.78 4.40 11.54
CA SER A 115 -7.20 5.76 11.61
C SER A 115 -6.87 6.33 10.24
N VAL A 116 -6.73 5.49 9.21
CA VAL A 116 -6.34 5.91 7.85
C VAL A 116 -7.52 5.88 6.88
N LYS A 117 -8.72 5.48 7.31
CA LYS A 117 -9.91 5.44 6.45
C LYS A 117 -10.13 6.74 5.65
N PRO A 118 -9.98 7.94 6.25
CA PRO A 118 -10.24 9.16 5.49
C PRO A 118 -9.42 9.28 4.20
N LEU A 119 -8.19 8.79 4.20
CA LEU A 119 -7.35 8.77 3.00
C LEU A 119 -8.02 7.99 1.88
N TYR A 120 -8.49 6.78 2.19
CA TYR A 120 -9.11 5.90 1.19
C TYR A 120 -10.49 6.40 0.76
N GLU A 121 -11.25 6.99 1.69
CA GLU A 121 -12.54 7.58 1.35
C GLU A 121 -12.40 8.70 0.32
N LYS A 122 -11.35 9.52 0.47
CA LYS A 122 -11.06 10.57 -0.52
C LYS A 122 -10.72 10.02 -1.89
N LEU A 123 -10.21 8.80 -1.96
CA LEU A 123 -9.89 8.14 -3.21
C LEU A 123 -11.07 7.37 -3.80
N GLY A 124 -12.23 7.42 -3.15
CA GLY A 124 -13.45 6.79 -3.64
C GLY A 124 -13.72 5.40 -3.09
N PHE A 125 -12.95 4.95 -2.10
CA PHE A 125 -13.20 3.67 -1.45
C PHE A 125 -14.37 3.76 -0.49
N ILE A 126 -15.16 2.70 -0.41
CA ILE A 126 -16.35 2.59 0.45
C ILE A 126 -16.13 1.45 1.43
N SER A 127 -16.44 1.69 2.71
CA SER A 127 -16.36 0.66 3.75
C SER A 127 -17.44 -0.41 3.56
N TYR A 128 -17.09 -1.65 3.86
CA TYR A 128 -18.07 -2.74 3.92
C TYR A 128 -17.72 -3.68 5.06
N GLY A 129 -18.74 -4.35 5.59
CA GLY A 129 -18.58 -5.29 6.70
C GLY A 129 -18.27 -4.61 8.02
N ASN A 130 -18.08 -5.42 9.05
CA ASN A 130 -17.75 -4.94 10.38
C ASN A 130 -16.24 -4.69 10.50
N THR A 131 -15.84 -3.85 11.46
CA THR A 131 -14.42 -3.70 11.78
C THR A 131 -13.89 -5.00 12.37
N PHE A 132 -12.60 -5.21 12.25
CA PHE A 132 -11.94 -6.42 12.73
C PHE A 132 -10.52 -6.10 13.17
N MET A 133 -9.91 -7.03 13.93
CA MET A 133 -8.54 -6.87 14.39
C MET A 133 -7.59 -7.59 13.42
N GLU A 134 -6.48 -6.92 13.09
CA GLU A 134 -5.43 -7.49 12.26
C GLU A 134 -4.12 -6.93 12.82
N ALA A 135 -3.18 -7.80 13.21
CA ALA A 135 -1.93 -7.40 13.86
C ALA A 135 -2.17 -6.46 15.06
N ASP A 136 -3.22 -6.75 15.85
CA ASP A 136 -3.63 -5.98 17.03
C ASP A 136 -4.04 -4.53 16.73
N ILE A 137 -4.39 -4.22 15.50
CA ILE A 137 -4.86 -2.90 15.07
C ILE A 137 -6.25 -3.04 14.47
N VAL A 138 -7.17 -2.14 14.82
CA VAL A 138 -8.53 -2.15 14.27
C VAL A 138 -8.51 -1.78 12.80
N HIS A 139 -9.09 -2.64 11.98
CA HIS A 139 -9.16 -2.46 10.52
C HIS A 139 -10.59 -2.42 10.03
N GLN A 140 -10.77 -1.88 8.84
CA GLN A 140 -12.03 -1.83 8.11
C GLN A 140 -11.77 -2.24 6.68
N ALA A 141 -12.52 -3.22 6.19
CA ALA A 141 -12.46 -3.56 4.77
C ALA A 141 -13.10 -2.45 3.94
N MET A 142 -12.46 -2.09 2.84
CA MET A 142 -12.93 -1.05 1.93
C MET A 142 -12.75 -1.50 0.49
N GLU A 143 -13.61 -1.02 -0.40
CA GLU A 143 -13.53 -1.38 -1.81
C GLU A 143 -13.88 -0.21 -2.71
N LYS A 144 -13.37 -0.27 -3.94
CA LYS A 144 -13.65 0.70 -4.99
C LYS A 144 -13.87 -0.05 -6.29
N SER A 145 -15.02 0.16 -6.92
CA SER A 145 -15.32 -0.47 -8.20
C SER A 145 -14.39 0.07 -9.30
N ILE A 146 -13.94 -0.84 -10.14
CA ILE A 146 -13.26 -0.48 -11.38
C ILE A 146 -14.34 -0.41 -12.43
N ASN A 147 -14.58 0.78 -12.96
CA ASN A 147 -15.64 0.98 -13.91
C ASN A 147 -15.44 0.22 -15.19
N ALA A 148 -16.51 -0.41 -15.55
CA ALA A 148 -16.67 -0.86 -16.90
C ALA A 148 -16.90 0.36 -17.81
#